data_54f956679b054f6c43b8e059a745a99b
#
_entry.id   54f956679b054f6c43b8e059a745a99b
#
_cell.length_a   1.000
_cell.length_b   1.000
_cell.length_c   1.000
_cell.angle_alpha   90.00
_cell.angle_beta   90.00
_cell.angle_gamma   90.00
#
_symmetry.space_group_name_H-M   'P 1'
#
loop_
_entity.id
_entity.type
_entity.pdbx_description
1 polymer ?
#
loop_
_entity_poly.entity_id
_entity_poly.type
_entity_poly.pdbx_seq_one_letter_code
_entity_poly.pdbx_strand_id
1 'polypeptide(L)'
;MQSKTERQREQILRMSGVNPRKCMRCGKCSGTCPAYDEMEYHPHQFVYMVETGEIEPLLSSSLYKCLSCFACVERCPRGVEPAKLVEALRLCVIREKEQNHLKPDEIPGLLDPEMPQQAIVSALRKYSK
;
A
#
# COMPACT_ATOMS: atom_id res chain seq x y z
N MET A 1 -0.21 -6.35 -25.32
CA MET A 1 -0.96 -5.63 -24.27
C MET A 1 -0.53 -6.13 -22.92
N GLN A 2 -0.13 -5.23 -22.05
CA GLN A 2 0.14 -5.60 -20.67
C GLN A 2 -1.17 -5.84 -19.90
N SER A 3 -1.22 -6.89 -19.11
CA SER A 3 -2.38 -7.15 -18.26
C SER A 3 -2.51 -6.05 -17.18
N LYS A 4 -3.70 -5.91 -16.59
CA LYS A 4 -3.93 -4.99 -15.47
C LYS A 4 -2.93 -5.25 -14.34
N THR A 5 -2.66 -6.51 -14.07
CA THR A 5 -1.74 -6.98 -13.03
C THR A 5 -0.30 -6.56 -13.31
N GLU A 6 0.16 -6.64 -14.55
CA GLU A 6 1.51 -6.21 -14.94
C GLU A 6 1.71 -4.71 -14.78
N ARG A 7 0.73 -3.90 -15.18
CA ARG A 7 0.78 -2.45 -15.00
C ARG A 7 0.83 -2.08 -13.53
N GLN A 8 0.03 -2.74 -12.72
CA GLN A 8 -0.01 -2.55 -11.27
C GLN A 8 1.33 -2.93 -10.64
N ARG A 9 1.90 -4.07 -11.04
CA ARG A 9 3.22 -4.51 -10.60
C ARG A 9 4.31 -3.49 -10.94
N GLU A 10 4.35 -3.02 -12.18
CA GLU A 10 5.32 -2.00 -12.60
C GLU A 10 5.16 -0.70 -11.82
N GLN A 11 3.93 -0.28 -11.58
CA GLN A 11 3.65 0.91 -10.79
C GLN A 11 4.18 0.76 -9.36
N ILE A 12 3.94 -0.37 -8.73
CA ILE A 12 4.44 -0.67 -7.37
C ILE A 12 5.97 -0.66 -7.34
N LEU A 13 6.61 -1.30 -8.29
CA LEU A 13 8.07 -1.34 -8.38
C LEU A 13 8.66 0.05 -8.60
N ARG A 14 8.00 0.86 -9.42
CA ARG A 14 8.44 2.25 -9.68
C ARG A 14 8.30 3.13 -8.44
N MET A 15 7.17 3.04 -7.73
CA MET A 15 6.93 3.83 -6.52
C MET A 15 7.84 3.44 -5.37
N SER A 16 8.10 2.15 -5.20
CA SER A 16 8.93 1.64 -4.11
C SER A 16 10.43 1.81 -4.36
N GLY A 17 10.84 1.79 -5.62
CA GLY A 17 12.26 1.76 -5.99
C GLY A 17 12.96 0.46 -5.61
N VAL A 18 12.21 -0.59 -5.29
CA VAL A 18 12.74 -1.89 -4.84
C VAL A 18 12.98 -2.82 -6.04
N ASN A 19 14.09 -3.55 -5.99
CA ASN A 19 14.35 -4.63 -6.93
C ASN A 19 14.13 -5.98 -6.26
N PRO A 20 12.96 -6.62 -6.46
CA PRO A 20 12.62 -7.88 -5.80
C PRO A 20 13.51 -9.05 -6.24
N ARG A 21 14.17 -8.95 -7.39
CA ARG A 21 15.07 -10.00 -7.90
C ARG A 21 16.31 -10.19 -7.06
N LYS A 22 16.68 -9.19 -6.24
CA LYS A 22 17.79 -9.31 -5.31
C LYS A 22 17.50 -10.25 -4.15
N CYS A 23 16.23 -10.56 -3.89
CA CYS A 23 15.84 -11.40 -2.77
C CYS A 23 16.32 -12.85 -2.96
N MET A 24 17.09 -13.35 -2.00
CA MET A 24 17.54 -14.75 -1.99
C MET A 24 16.65 -15.66 -1.15
N ARG A 25 15.50 -15.17 -0.70
CA ARG A 25 14.48 -15.92 0.05
C ARG A 25 15.01 -16.54 1.36
N CYS A 26 15.93 -15.86 2.04
CA CYS A 26 16.49 -16.34 3.30
C CYS A 26 15.54 -16.25 4.50
N GLY A 27 14.46 -15.44 4.41
CA GLY A 27 13.45 -15.30 5.45
C GLY A 27 13.85 -14.46 6.66
N LYS A 28 15.03 -13.84 6.67
CA LYS A 28 15.48 -13.02 7.80
C LYS A 28 14.56 -11.82 8.08
N CYS A 29 14.02 -11.21 7.03
CA CYS A 29 13.07 -10.11 7.16
C CYS A 29 11.80 -10.53 7.90
N SER A 30 11.29 -11.73 7.61
CA SER A 30 10.11 -12.26 8.29
C SER A 30 10.41 -12.69 9.72
N GLY A 31 11.58 -13.30 9.94
CA GLY A 31 12.00 -13.72 11.28
C GLY A 31 12.21 -12.58 12.25
N THR A 32 12.49 -11.37 11.77
CA THR A 32 12.68 -10.18 12.61
C THR A 32 11.40 -9.32 12.73
N CYS A 33 10.34 -9.65 11.99
CA CYS A 33 9.12 -8.85 11.97
C CYS A 33 8.35 -8.96 13.30
N PRO A 34 8.10 -7.84 14.00
CA PRO A 34 7.37 -7.88 15.28
C PRO A 34 5.88 -8.23 15.09
N ALA A 35 5.34 -8.05 13.89
CA ALA A 35 3.95 -8.37 13.58
C ALA A 35 3.80 -9.73 12.89
N TYR A 36 4.81 -10.59 12.94
CA TYR A 36 4.83 -11.87 12.23
C TYR A 36 3.59 -12.72 12.49
N ASP A 37 3.21 -12.87 13.75
CA ASP A 37 2.09 -13.73 14.16
C ASP A 37 0.72 -13.17 13.72
N GLU A 38 0.65 -11.86 13.51
CA GLU A 38 -0.58 -11.16 13.12
C GLU A 38 -0.78 -11.11 11.61
N MET A 39 0.27 -11.35 10.83
CA MET A 39 0.26 -11.20 9.38
C MET A 39 -0.04 -12.53 8.70
N GLU A 40 -0.97 -12.52 7.76
CA GLU A 40 -1.23 -13.64 6.86
C GLU A 40 -0.08 -13.82 5.86
N TYR A 41 0.41 -12.71 5.31
CA TYR A 41 1.57 -12.68 4.42
C TYR A 41 2.73 -11.95 5.09
N HIS A 42 3.90 -12.57 5.08
CA HIS A 42 5.11 -12.05 5.74
C HIS A 42 5.98 -11.25 4.77
N PRO A 43 6.94 -10.44 5.26
CA PRO A 43 7.75 -9.58 4.38
C PRO A 43 8.39 -10.28 3.19
N HIS A 44 8.96 -11.47 3.36
CA HIS A 44 9.57 -12.20 2.24
C HIS A 44 8.54 -12.66 1.20
N GLN A 45 7.31 -12.95 1.64
CA GLN A 45 6.20 -13.30 0.75
C GLN A 45 5.74 -12.10 -0.07
N PHE A 46 5.72 -10.90 0.51
CA PHE A 46 5.43 -9.67 -0.24
C PHE A 46 6.40 -9.49 -1.40
N VAL A 47 7.69 -9.66 -1.15
CA VAL A 47 8.72 -9.55 -2.19
C VAL A 47 8.50 -10.58 -3.30
N TYR A 48 8.29 -11.83 -2.93
CA TYR A 48 8.05 -12.92 -3.88
C TYR A 48 6.79 -12.71 -4.72
N MET A 49 5.68 -12.37 -4.07
CA MET A 49 4.40 -12.21 -4.76
C MET A 49 4.37 -10.98 -5.67
N VAL A 50 5.04 -9.90 -5.31
CA VAL A 50 5.20 -8.74 -6.20
C VAL A 50 6.06 -9.13 -7.42
N GLU A 51 7.12 -9.89 -7.23
CA GLU A 51 7.95 -10.36 -8.34
C GLU A 51 7.17 -11.24 -9.31
N THR A 52 6.36 -12.15 -8.80
CA THR A 52 5.54 -13.06 -9.62
C THR A 52 4.27 -12.43 -10.19
N GLY A 53 3.87 -11.27 -9.69
CA GLY A 53 2.67 -10.57 -10.14
C GLY A 53 1.39 -10.94 -9.39
N GLU A 54 1.47 -11.75 -8.35
CA GLU A 54 0.33 -12.12 -7.50
C GLU A 54 0.00 -11.02 -6.48
N ILE A 55 -0.51 -9.89 -6.97
CA ILE A 55 -0.69 -8.69 -6.16
C ILE A 55 -2.02 -8.68 -5.41
N GLU A 56 -3.09 -9.20 -6.00
CA GLU A 56 -4.42 -9.16 -5.38
C GLU A 56 -4.48 -9.75 -3.97
N PRO A 57 -3.90 -10.92 -3.68
CA PRO A 57 -3.88 -11.44 -2.31
C PRO A 57 -3.14 -10.55 -1.32
N LEU A 58 -2.17 -9.76 -1.80
CA LEU A 58 -1.42 -8.84 -0.97
C LEU A 58 -2.23 -7.60 -0.54
N LEU A 59 -3.30 -7.28 -1.26
CA LEU A 59 -4.20 -6.18 -0.92
C LEU A 59 -5.15 -6.56 0.23
N SER A 60 -4.70 -7.40 1.13
CA SER A 60 -5.41 -7.89 2.29
C SER A 60 -5.07 -7.09 3.56
N SER A 61 -5.65 -7.51 4.68
CA SER A 61 -5.39 -6.91 5.99
C SER A 61 -3.91 -6.92 6.40
N SER A 62 -3.09 -7.81 5.85
CA SER A 62 -1.66 -7.88 6.15
C SER A 62 -0.91 -6.60 5.87
N LEU A 63 -1.34 -5.82 4.86
CA LEU A 63 -0.77 -4.50 4.58
C LEU A 63 -0.84 -3.54 5.76
N TYR A 64 -1.92 -3.63 6.53
CA TYR A 64 -2.18 -2.71 7.64
C TYR A 64 -1.60 -3.20 8.97
N LYS A 65 -1.15 -4.44 9.02
CA LYS A 65 -0.51 -5.03 10.19
C LYS A 65 0.98 -4.73 10.24
N CYS A 66 1.58 -4.36 9.13
CA CYS A 66 2.95 -3.90 9.09
C CYS A 66 3.10 -2.59 9.86
N LEU A 67 3.98 -2.56 10.84
CA LEU A 67 4.22 -1.41 11.72
C LEU A 67 5.13 -0.35 11.11
N SER A 68 5.65 -0.58 9.92
CA SER A 68 6.64 0.28 9.26
C SER A 68 7.87 0.56 10.13
N CYS A 69 8.30 -0.44 10.89
CA CYS A 69 9.46 -0.32 11.78
C CYS A 69 10.81 -0.44 11.07
N PHE A 70 10.82 -0.85 9.80
CA PHE A 70 12.01 -1.03 8.96
C PHE A 70 13.01 -2.08 9.47
N ALA A 71 12.67 -2.91 10.43
CA ALA A 71 13.54 -3.98 10.90
C ALA A 71 13.89 -4.97 9.78
N CYS A 72 12.94 -5.26 8.90
CA CYS A 72 13.15 -6.11 7.73
C CYS A 72 14.16 -5.50 6.74
N VAL A 73 14.19 -4.18 6.61
CA VAL A 73 15.16 -3.46 5.76
C VAL A 73 16.57 -3.61 6.31
N GLU A 74 16.72 -3.41 7.62
CA GLU A 74 18.02 -3.54 8.29
C GLU A 74 18.57 -4.97 8.27
N ARG A 75 17.70 -5.96 8.34
CA ARG A 75 18.10 -7.36 8.37
C ARG A 75 18.35 -7.99 7.00
N CYS A 76 17.91 -7.35 5.93
CA CYS A 76 18.08 -7.90 4.60
C CYS A 76 19.54 -7.80 4.13
N PRO A 77 20.24 -8.93 3.92
CA PRO A 77 21.64 -8.89 3.47
C PRO A 77 21.79 -8.46 2.02
N ARG A 78 20.71 -8.45 1.27
CA ARG A 78 20.70 -8.08 -0.17
C ARG A 78 20.16 -6.68 -0.42
N GLY A 79 19.74 -5.97 0.61
CA GLY A 79 19.23 -4.60 0.46
C GLY A 79 17.93 -4.50 -0.31
N VAL A 80 17.03 -5.47 -0.18
CA VAL A 80 15.77 -5.51 -0.92
C VAL A 80 14.75 -4.48 -0.42
N GLU A 81 14.79 -4.12 0.84
CA GLU A 81 13.90 -3.13 1.47
C GLU A 81 12.40 -3.50 1.40
N PRO A 82 11.98 -4.63 2.00
CA PRO A 82 10.59 -5.10 1.93
C PRO A 82 9.55 -4.10 2.46
N ALA A 83 9.90 -3.28 3.44
CA ALA A 83 8.99 -2.28 4.01
C ALA A 83 8.54 -1.25 2.96
N LYS A 84 9.41 -0.89 2.03
CA LYS A 84 9.06 0.04 0.94
C LYS A 84 8.04 -0.57 -0.03
N LEU A 85 8.12 -1.88 -0.27
CA LEU A 85 7.09 -2.58 -1.06
C LEU A 85 5.74 -2.54 -0.38
N VAL A 86 5.69 -2.76 0.93
CA VAL A 86 4.44 -2.70 1.69
C VAL A 86 3.84 -1.30 1.64
N GLU A 87 4.66 -0.26 1.77
CA GLU A 87 4.19 1.12 1.65
C GLU A 87 3.63 1.43 0.26
N ALA A 88 4.30 0.98 -0.79
CA ALA A 88 3.83 1.16 -2.16
C ALA A 88 2.49 0.43 -2.41
N LEU A 89 2.32 -0.78 -1.86
CA LEU A 89 1.07 -1.52 -1.93
C LEU A 89 -0.06 -0.80 -1.19
N ARG A 90 0.22 -0.22 -0.02
CA ARG A 90 -0.75 0.61 0.71
C ARG A 90 -1.21 1.80 -0.11
N LEU A 91 -0.29 2.48 -0.78
CA LEU A 91 -0.62 3.61 -1.64
C LEU A 91 -1.52 3.21 -2.80
N CYS A 92 -1.34 2.02 -3.35
CA CYS A 92 -2.22 1.50 -4.40
C CYS A 92 -3.65 1.28 -3.92
N VAL A 93 -3.85 0.92 -2.66
CA VAL A 93 -5.18 0.73 -2.07
C VAL A 93 -5.81 2.07 -1.68
N ILE A 94 -5.03 2.94 -1.00
CA ILE A 94 -5.55 4.19 -0.43
C ILE A 94 -5.73 5.26 -1.51
N ARG A 95 -4.86 5.28 -2.51
CA ARG A 95 -4.86 6.31 -3.57
C ARG A 95 -5.14 5.72 -4.94
N GLU A 96 -6.28 5.07 -5.06
CA GLU A 96 -6.76 4.66 -6.38
C GLU A 96 -7.02 5.92 -7.22
N LYS A 97 -6.50 5.90 -8.44
CA LYS A 97 -6.70 7.01 -9.36
C LYS A 97 -8.19 7.23 -9.59
N GLU A 98 -8.61 8.48 -9.53
CA GLU A 98 -9.98 8.92 -9.77
C GLU A 98 -11.01 8.59 -8.68
N GLN A 99 -10.60 7.96 -7.59
CA GLN A 99 -11.51 7.64 -6.48
C GLN A 99 -11.28 8.47 -5.21
N ASN A 100 -10.25 9.30 -5.20
CA ASN A 100 -9.83 10.05 -4.01
C ASN A 100 -10.51 11.41 -3.83
N HIS A 101 -11.60 11.65 -4.53
CA HIS A 101 -12.35 12.91 -4.41
C HIS A 101 -13.83 12.66 -4.54
N LEU A 102 -14.56 13.34 -3.69
CA LEU A 102 -16.01 13.33 -3.74
C LEU A 102 -16.50 14.16 -4.94
N LYS A 103 -17.50 13.67 -5.63
CA LYS A 103 -18.19 14.47 -6.63
C LYS A 103 -19.13 15.43 -5.93
N PRO A 104 -19.30 16.67 -6.45
CA PRO A 104 -20.18 17.65 -5.82
C PRO A 104 -21.61 17.17 -5.59
N ASP A 105 -22.10 16.32 -6.49
CA ASP A 105 -23.46 15.77 -6.43
C ASP A 105 -23.64 14.75 -5.29
N GLU A 106 -22.56 14.13 -4.83
CA GLU A 106 -22.57 13.14 -3.76
C GLU A 106 -22.53 13.77 -2.36
N ILE A 107 -22.06 15.02 -2.27
CA ILE A 107 -21.82 15.70 -0.99
C ILE A 107 -23.11 15.92 -0.19
N PRO A 108 -24.23 16.38 -0.79
CA PRO A 108 -25.46 16.59 -0.01
C PRO A 108 -25.95 15.36 0.74
N GLY A 109 -25.76 14.16 0.16
CA GLY A 109 -26.16 12.90 0.80
C GLY A 109 -25.27 12.47 1.96
N LEU A 110 -24.07 13.03 2.07
CA LEU A 110 -23.11 12.72 3.12
C LEU A 110 -23.14 13.70 4.29
N LEU A 111 -23.94 14.77 4.19
CA LEU A 111 -24.01 15.78 5.22
C LEU A 111 -24.82 15.31 6.43
N ASP A 112 -24.21 15.45 7.60
CA ASP A 112 -24.85 15.21 8.89
C ASP A 112 -25.26 16.57 9.49
N PRO A 113 -26.48 16.71 10.05
CA PRO A 113 -26.92 17.95 10.71
C PRO A 113 -25.99 18.42 11.83
N GLU A 114 -25.28 17.50 12.49
CA GLU A 114 -24.35 17.82 13.56
C GLU A 114 -22.93 18.16 13.07
N MET A 115 -22.70 18.07 11.76
CA MET A 115 -21.38 18.34 11.17
C MET A 115 -21.03 19.83 11.28
N PRO A 116 -19.81 20.18 11.74
CA PRO A 116 -19.37 21.57 11.80
C PRO A 116 -19.35 22.22 10.42
N GLN A 117 -19.82 23.47 10.33
CA GLN A 117 -19.85 24.21 9.06
C GLN A 117 -18.48 24.29 8.39
N GLN A 118 -17.41 24.44 9.16
CA GLN A 118 -16.06 24.52 8.64
C GLN A 118 -15.64 23.24 7.93
N ALA A 119 -16.09 22.08 8.40
CA ALA A 119 -15.83 20.82 7.74
C ALA A 119 -16.49 20.76 6.35
N ILE A 120 -17.72 21.27 6.25
CA ILE A 120 -18.47 21.36 4.99
C ILE A 120 -17.77 22.30 4.02
N VAL A 121 -17.38 23.49 4.48
CA VAL A 121 -16.67 24.49 3.68
C VAL A 121 -15.33 23.92 3.18
N SER A 122 -14.59 23.22 4.03
CA SER A 122 -13.33 22.59 3.67
C SER A 122 -13.51 21.51 2.60
N ALA A 123 -14.55 20.69 2.73
CA ALA A 123 -14.86 19.65 1.74
C ALA A 123 -15.20 20.24 0.36
N LEU A 124 -15.91 21.36 0.34
CA LEU A 124 -16.35 22.02 -0.88
C LEU A 124 -15.33 23.01 -1.46
N ARG A 125 -14.31 23.40 -0.69
CA ARG A 125 -13.31 24.39 -1.09
C ARG A 125 -12.63 24.04 -2.43
N LYS A 126 -12.43 22.78 -2.68
CA LYS A 126 -11.80 22.27 -3.90
C LYS A 126 -12.59 22.62 -5.16
N TYR A 127 -13.89 22.80 -5.03
CA TYR A 127 -14.82 23.07 -6.13
C TYR A 127 -15.21 24.54 -6.24
N SER A 128 -14.86 25.35 -5.26
CA SER A 128 -15.11 26.79 -5.30
C SER A 128 -13.97 27.49 -6.03
N LYS A 129 -14.28 28.01 -7.20
CA LYS A 129 -13.39 28.89 -7.96
C LYS A 129 -14.06 30.22 -8.18
#